data_3a5ee8cc12ca937334489c1b83bc97f7
#
_entry.id   3a5ee8cc12ca937334489c1b83bc97f7
#
_cell.length_a   1.000
_cell.length_b   1.000
_cell.length_c   1.000
_cell.angle_alpha   90.00
_cell.angle_beta   90.00
_cell.angle_gamma   90.00
#
_symmetry.space_group_name_H-M   'P 1'
#
loop_
_entity.id
_entity.type
_entity.pdbx_description
1 polymer ?
#
loop_
_entity_poly.entity_id
_entity_poly.type
_entity_poly.pdbx_seq_one_letter_code
_entity_poly.pdbx_strand_id
1 'polypeptide(L)'
;TNTPGWWGGAHPFATLDVSVVHNGEISSYDANRRYIEMFGYQCTLLTDTEVITYLVDYLHRRQKLTLEEVANVIAAPFWSTIEQKPEPERSRLTYLRNAFSSLLLTGPFSILLGFDGGMMALNDRLKLRSMVVGEKDETVYIASEESAIRVVEPNPDRLWAPKGGEPVIVTLNGGVH
;
A
#
# COMPACT_ATOMS: atom_id res chain seq x y z
N THR A 1 -19.88 -3.26 2.44
CA THR A 1 -18.72 -2.36 2.54
C THR A 1 -18.44 -2.05 3.99
N ASN A 2 -17.16 -1.91 4.33
CA ASN A 2 -16.73 -1.50 5.66
C ASN A 2 -16.81 0.04 5.86
N THR A 3 -17.29 0.77 4.86
CA THR A 3 -17.39 2.22 4.89
C THR A 3 -18.85 2.65 4.86
N PRO A 4 -19.39 3.27 5.93
CA PRO A 4 -20.72 3.84 5.88
C PRO A 4 -20.76 4.99 4.89
N GLY A 5 -21.91 5.15 4.21
CA GLY A 5 -22.11 6.20 3.21
C GLY A 5 -22.26 7.60 3.83
N TRP A 6 -21.21 8.13 4.41
CA TRP A 6 -21.17 9.46 5.02
C TRP A 6 -19.82 10.17 4.75
N TRP A 7 -19.75 11.45 5.01
CA TRP A 7 -18.57 12.27 4.71
C TRP A 7 -17.26 11.78 5.37
N GLY A 8 -17.33 11.13 6.54
CA GLY A 8 -16.16 10.56 7.23
C GLY A 8 -15.48 9.42 6.48
N GLY A 9 -16.10 8.85 5.42
CA GLY A 9 -15.49 7.89 4.51
C GLY A 9 -14.78 8.49 3.30
N ALA A 10 -14.78 9.84 3.18
CA ALA A 10 -14.15 10.51 2.04
C ALA A 10 -12.61 10.43 2.07
N HIS A 11 -12.00 10.16 0.92
CA HIS A 11 -10.55 10.14 0.73
C HIS A 11 -10.00 11.53 0.37
N PRO A 12 -8.69 11.78 0.60
CA PRO A 12 -7.72 10.91 1.27
C PRO A 12 -7.84 10.93 2.80
N PHE A 13 -7.42 9.83 3.44
CA PHE A 13 -7.15 9.81 4.88
C PHE A 13 -5.70 10.22 5.11
N ALA A 14 -5.46 11.10 6.06
CA ALA A 14 -4.12 11.63 6.31
C ALA A 14 -3.73 11.56 7.79
N THR A 15 -2.46 11.32 8.04
CA THR A 15 -1.76 11.55 9.30
C THR A 15 -0.75 12.69 9.11
N LEU A 16 0.23 12.83 10.03
CA LEU A 16 1.21 13.91 9.96
C LEU A 16 2.05 13.89 8.68
N ASP A 17 2.49 12.70 8.25
CA ASP A 17 3.52 12.57 7.21
C ASP A 17 3.03 11.84 5.95
N VAL A 18 1.82 11.23 6.03
CA VAL A 18 1.32 10.42 4.93
C VAL A 18 -0.17 10.65 4.68
N SER A 19 -0.58 10.48 3.43
CA SER A 19 -1.98 10.45 3.01
C SER A 19 -2.27 9.18 2.21
N VAL A 20 -3.44 8.58 2.42
CA VAL A 20 -3.82 7.30 1.80
C VAL A 20 -5.14 7.43 1.05
N VAL A 21 -5.15 6.95 -0.18
CA VAL A 21 -6.33 6.68 -0.98
C VAL A 21 -6.44 5.17 -1.19
N HIS A 22 -7.62 4.61 -1.01
CA HIS A 22 -7.87 3.18 -1.08
C HIS A 22 -9.02 2.87 -2.03
N ASN A 23 -8.82 1.87 -2.87
CA ASN A 23 -9.87 1.25 -3.68
C ASN A 23 -9.87 -0.25 -3.40
N GLY A 24 -10.87 -0.71 -2.69
CA GLY A 24 -11.01 -2.11 -2.31
C GLY A 24 -11.78 -2.28 -1.02
N GLU A 25 -11.59 -3.44 -0.41
CA GLU A 25 -12.20 -3.78 0.86
C GLU A 25 -11.35 -4.85 1.56
N ILE A 26 -10.81 -4.53 2.73
CA ILE A 26 -9.98 -5.48 3.47
C ILE A 26 -10.86 -6.38 4.35
N SER A 27 -10.78 -7.69 4.12
CA SER A 27 -11.49 -8.68 4.93
C SER A 27 -10.90 -8.84 6.33
N SER A 28 -9.68 -8.38 6.57
CA SER A 28 -9.01 -8.37 7.86
C SER A 28 -9.30 -7.13 8.72
N TYR A 29 -10.26 -6.28 8.32
CA TYR A 29 -10.56 -5.00 8.95
C TYR A 29 -10.62 -5.04 10.48
N ASP A 30 -11.49 -5.89 11.05
CA ASP A 30 -11.66 -5.97 12.50
C ASP A 30 -10.40 -6.43 13.24
N ALA A 31 -9.66 -7.37 12.65
CA ALA A 31 -8.42 -7.87 13.24
C ALA A 31 -7.33 -6.78 13.24
N ASN A 32 -7.14 -6.12 12.10
CA ASN A 32 -6.17 -5.03 11.98
C ASN A 32 -6.56 -3.83 12.87
N ARG A 33 -7.84 -3.46 12.88
CA ARG A 33 -8.35 -2.39 13.74
C ARG A 33 -8.02 -2.65 15.21
N ARG A 34 -8.44 -3.80 15.75
CA ARG A 34 -8.19 -4.16 17.15
C ARG A 34 -6.71 -4.17 17.49
N TYR A 35 -5.88 -4.65 16.56
CA TYR A 35 -4.45 -4.69 16.79
C TYR A 35 -3.85 -3.29 16.85
N ILE A 36 -4.19 -2.40 15.92
CA ILE A 36 -3.63 -1.04 15.88
C ILE A 36 -4.14 -0.18 17.05
N GLU A 37 -5.37 -0.41 17.52
CA GLU A 37 -5.93 0.25 18.70
C GLU A 37 -5.13 -0.07 19.99
N MET A 38 -4.48 -1.25 20.08
CA MET A 38 -3.58 -1.58 21.21
C MET A 38 -2.37 -0.66 21.33
N PHE A 39 -2.00 0.02 20.25
CA PHE A 39 -0.90 1.00 20.19
C PHE A 39 -1.37 2.45 20.37
N GLY A 40 -2.62 2.65 20.81
CA GLY A 40 -3.18 3.96 21.15
C GLY A 40 -3.80 4.71 19.97
N TYR A 41 -3.99 4.08 18.82
CA TYR A 41 -4.80 4.65 17.75
C TYR A 41 -6.29 4.49 18.07
N GLN A 42 -7.11 5.40 17.57
CA GLN A 42 -8.56 5.37 17.77
C GLN A 42 -9.24 5.38 16.39
N CYS A 43 -9.78 4.23 15.98
CA CYS A 43 -10.49 4.09 14.72
C CYS A 43 -11.96 4.45 14.91
N THR A 44 -12.32 5.68 14.58
CA THR A 44 -13.65 6.27 14.85
C THR A 44 -14.51 6.48 13.61
N LEU A 45 -13.90 6.41 12.42
CA LEU A 45 -14.57 6.71 11.16
C LEU A 45 -15.22 5.50 10.49
N LEU A 46 -15.04 4.30 11.08
CA LEU A 46 -15.65 3.05 10.62
C LEU A 46 -15.34 2.72 9.15
N THR A 47 -14.12 2.99 8.73
CA THR A 47 -13.64 2.68 7.38
C THR A 47 -12.31 1.96 7.44
N ASP A 48 -12.12 1.03 6.53
CA ASP A 48 -10.86 0.28 6.40
C ASP A 48 -9.69 1.17 5.98
N THR A 49 -9.95 2.24 5.23
CA THR A 49 -8.91 3.22 4.85
C THR A 49 -8.33 3.95 6.06
N GLU A 50 -9.13 4.26 7.07
CA GLU A 50 -8.63 4.81 8.34
C GLU A 50 -7.64 3.84 8.99
N VAL A 51 -8.00 2.56 9.06
CA VAL A 51 -7.16 1.51 9.61
C VAL A 51 -5.86 1.38 8.82
N ILE A 52 -5.94 1.32 7.48
CA ILE A 52 -4.74 1.27 6.61
C ILE A 52 -3.82 2.47 6.88
N THR A 53 -4.39 3.66 6.99
CA THR A 53 -3.60 4.88 7.25
C THR A 53 -2.86 4.81 8.59
N TYR A 54 -3.51 4.35 9.64
CA TYR A 54 -2.87 4.16 10.94
C TYR A 54 -1.84 3.03 10.96
N LEU A 55 -2.07 1.96 10.18
CA LEU A 55 -1.07 0.90 9.99
C LEU A 55 0.21 1.44 9.36
N VAL A 56 0.08 2.23 8.30
CA VAL A 56 1.22 2.86 7.63
C VAL A 56 1.94 3.81 8.58
N ASP A 57 1.21 4.68 9.28
CA ASP A 57 1.79 5.60 10.27
C ASP A 57 2.55 4.83 11.36
N TYR A 58 1.97 3.76 11.89
CA TYR A 58 2.61 2.91 12.89
C TYR A 58 3.90 2.28 12.37
N LEU A 59 3.86 1.64 11.21
CA LEU A 59 5.00 0.95 10.64
C LEU A 59 6.11 1.92 10.21
N HIS A 60 5.74 2.95 9.45
CA HIS A 60 6.73 3.87 8.89
C HIS A 60 7.25 4.87 9.92
N ARG A 61 6.34 5.61 10.62
CA ARG A 61 6.75 6.67 11.54
C ARG A 61 7.22 6.14 12.89
N ARG A 62 6.50 5.19 13.52
CA ARG A 62 6.86 4.68 14.87
C ARG A 62 7.88 3.56 14.82
N GLN A 63 7.74 2.60 13.91
CA GLN A 63 8.66 1.46 13.79
C GLN A 63 9.87 1.76 12.89
N LYS A 64 9.86 2.90 12.18
CA LYS A 64 10.96 3.36 11.31
C LYS A 64 11.25 2.40 10.15
N LEU A 65 10.26 1.67 9.69
CA LEU A 65 10.39 0.82 8.52
C LEU A 65 10.43 1.67 7.24
N THR A 66 11.20 1.22 6.24
CA THR A 66 11.15 1.82 4.91
C THR A 66 9.79 1.55 4.25
N LEU A 67 9.45 2.28 3.19
CA LEU A 67 8.18 2.06 2.48
C LEU A 67 8.11 0.67 1.86
N GLU A 68 9.23 0.13 1.35
CA GLU A 68 9.32 -1.24 0.86
C GLU A 68 9.06 -2.26 1.98
N GLU A 69 9.58 -2.00 3.17
CA GLU A 69 9.33 -2.86 4.34
C GLU A 69 7.88 -2.77 4.80
N VAL A 70 7.28 -1.57 4.76
CA VAL A 70 5.83 -1.39 5.02
C VAL A 70 5.02 -2.23 4.03
N ALA A 71 5.32 -2.16 2.72
CA ALA A 71 4.67 -2.98 1.71
C ALA A 71 4.84 -4.48 1.99
N ASN A 72 6.05 -4.91 2.38
CA ASN A 72 6.35 -6.29 2.76
C ASN A 72 5.68 -6.76 4.06
N VAL A 73 5.15 -5.86 4.86
CA VAL A 73 4.29 -6.19 6.02
C VAL A 73 2.84 -6.28 5.60
N ILE A 74 2.29 -5.22 5.01
CA ILE A 74 0.84 -5.14 4.73
C ILE A 74 0.40 -6.02 3.55
N ALA A 75 1.28 -6.26 2.58
CA ALA A 75 1.09 -7.18 1.46
C ALA A 75 2.12 -8.31 1.46
N ALA A 76 2.42 -8.86 2.64
CA ALA A 76 3.53 -9.80 2.86
C ALA A 76 3.59 -10.92 1.83
N PRO A 77 4.75 -11.19 1.22
CA PRO A 77 4.94 -12.26 0.26
C PRO A 77 4.65 -13.64 0.89
N PHE A 78 4.32 -14.63 0.06
CA PHE A 78 4.12 -16.00 0.51
C PHE A 78 5.40 -16.60 1.06
N TRP A 79 5.29 -17.56 1.99
CA TRP A 79 6.44 -18.27 2.55
C TRP A 79 7.29 -18.92 1.47
N SER A 80 6.67 -19.55 0.49
CA SER A 80 7.37 -20.15 -0.65
C SER A 80 8.22 -19.15 -1.45
N THR A 81 7.76 -17.89 -1.53
CA THR A 81 8.52 -16.81 -2.16
C THR A 81 9.69 -16.37 -1.28
N ILE A 82 9.46 -16.24 0.03
CA ILE A 82 10.50 -15.85 1.00
C ILE A 82 11.62 -16.88 1.03
N GLU A 83 11.29 -18.17 1.03
CA GLU A 83 12.27 -19.28 1.05
C GLU A 83 13.21 -19.29 -0.16
N GLN A 84 12.76 -18.76 -1.30
CA GLN A 84 13.56 -18.65 -2.52
C GLN A 84 14.49 -17.43 -2.56
N LYS A 85 14.35 -16.51 -1.59
CA LYS A 85 15.18 -15.30 -1.55
C LYS A 85 16.57 -15.59 -0.99
N PRO A 86 17.62 -14.90 -1.49
CA PRO A 86 18.95 -14.99 -0.92
C PRO A 86 19.02 -14.32 0.47
N GLU A 87 20.07 -14.65 1.23
CA GLU A 87 20.40 -13.87 2.43
C GLU A 87 21.09 -12.54 2.01
N PRO A 88 20.87 -11.45 2.75
CA PRO A 88 20.11 -11.34 4.01
C PRO A 88 18.60 -11.04 3.80
N GLU A 89 18.13 -10.93 2.56
CA GLU A 89 16.74 -10.58 2.23
C GLU A 89 15.74 -11.57 2.85
N ARG A 90 16.03 -12.88 2.73
CA ARG A 90 15.19 -13.93 3.31
C ARG A 90 15.00 -13.77 4.83
N SER A 91 16.08 -13.56 5.55
CA SER A 91 16.03 -13.34 7.00
C SER A 91 15.24 -12.09 7.36
N ARG A 92 15.40 -11.00 6.60
CA ARG A 92 14.66 -9.77 6.81
C ARG A 92 13.16 -9.93 6.58
N LEU A 93 12.75 -10.53 5.47
CA LEU A 93 11.34 -10.81 5.16
C LEU A 93 10.70 -11.77 6.18
N THR A 94 11.45 -12.80 6.62
CA THR A 94 10.99 -13.71 7.68
C THR A 94 10.75 -12.97 8.98
N TYR A 95 11.66 -12.08 9.38
CA TYR A 95 11.49 -11.24 10.56
C TYR A 95 10.24 -10.35 10.45
N LEU A 96 10.10 -9.60 9.37
CA LEU A 96 8.95 -8.70 9.16
C LEU A 96 7.63 -9.46 9.23
N ARG A 97 7.56 -10.61 8.55
CA ARG A 97 6.35 -11.43 8.52
C ARG A 97 5.98 -12.03 9.88
N ASN A 98 6.95 -12.39 10.71
CA ASN A 98 6.70 -12.90 12.06
C ASN A 98 6.37 -11.76 13.04
N ALA A 99 7.18 -10.70 13.04
CA ALA A 99 7.04 -9.61 14.00
C ALA A 99 5.74 -8.80 13.81
N PHE A 100 5.29 -8.66 12.56
CA PHE A 100 4.12 -7.84 12.19
C PHE A 100 2.98 -8.64 11.55
N SER A 101 2.87 -9.93 11.83
CA SER A 101 1.88 -10.83 11.22
C SER A 101 0.43 -10.34 11.33
N SER A 102 0.07 -9.69 12.43
CA SER A 102 -1.27 -9.14 12.67
C SER A 102 -1.59 -7.88 11.86
N LEU A 103 -0.61 -7.33 11.15
CA LEU A 103 -0.76 -6.15 10.29
C LEU A 103 -0.86 -6.51 8.80
N LEU A 104 -0.82 -7.79 8.47
CA LEU A 104 -1.11 -8.26 7.12
C LEU A 104 -2.54 -7.89 6.73
N LEU A 105 -2.67 -7.22 5.58
CA LEU A 105 -3.98 -6.95 4.97
C LEU A 105 -4.41 -8.15 4.12
N THR A 106 -5.66 -8.57 4.28
CA THR A 106 -6.29 -9.58 3.42
C THR A 106 -7.52 -9.00 2.74
N GLY A 107 -7.86 -9.53 1.57
CA GLY A 107 -8.90 -9.00 0.69
C GLY A 107 -8.35 -8.19 -0.47
N PRO A 108 -9.23 -7.77 -1.40
CA PRO A 108 -8.83 -6.96 -2.54
C PRO A 108 -8.54 -5.52 -2.13
N PHE A 109 -7.34 -5.03 -2.40
CA PHE A 109 -7.02 -3.61 -2.21
C PHE A 109 -6.04 -3.08 -3.25
N SER A 110 -6.18 -1.80 -3.54
CA SER A 110 -5.20 -0.98 -4.24
C SER A 110 -5.12 0.35 -3.51
N ILE A 111 -3.93 0.75 -3.08
CA ILE A 111 -3.68 1.97 -2.34
C ILE A 111 -2.70 2.87 -3.06
N LEU A 112 -2.94 4.18 -2.97
CA LEU A 112 -1.95 5.21 -3.25
C LEU A 112 -1.63 5.91 -1.93
N LEU A 113 -0.37 5.97 -1.60
CA LEU A 113 0.16 6.60 -0.40
C LEU A 113 1.03 7.78 -0.82
N GLY A 114 0.59 9.00 -0.49
CA GLY A 114 1.39 10.21 -0.66
C GLY A 114 2.23 10.49 0.58
N PHE A 115 3.47 10.89 0.40
CA PHE A 115 4.40 11.32 1.44
C PHE A 115 5.20 12.53 0.97
N ASP A 116 5.97 13.16 1.86
CA ASP A 116 6.79 14.30 1.48
C ASP A 116 7.81 13.94 0.39
N GLY A 117 7.67 14.56 -0.77
CA GLY A 117 8.54 14.34 -1.93
C GLY A 117 8.25 13.09 -2.76
N GLY A 118 7.11 12.40 -2.56
CA GLY A 118 6.83 11.22 -3.37
C GLY A 118 5.49 10.55 -3.12
N MET A 119 5.35 9.40 -3.76
CA MET A 119 4.19 8.52 -3.57
C MET A 119 4.58 7.04 -3.67
N MET A 120 3.81 6.18 -3.04
CA MET A 120 3.88 4.74 -3.22
C MET A 120 2.52 4.22 -3.67
N ALA A 121 2.53 3.36 -4.68
CA ALA A 121 1.37 2.57 -5.07
C ALA A 121 1.59 1.11 -4.71
N LEU A 122 0.54 0.45 -4.20
CA LEU A 122 0.61 -0.95 -3.81
C LEU A 122 -0.76 -1.60 -3.98
N ASN A 123 -0.80 -2.79 -4.55
CA ASN A 123 -1.99 -3.64 -4.57
C ASN A 123 -1.82 -4.88 -3.68
N ASP A 124 -2.94 -5.55 -3.42
CA ASP A 124 -2.94 -6.77 -2.62
C ASP A 124 -2.03 -7.85 -3.22
N ARG A 125 -1.47 -8.70 -2.36
CA ARG A 125 -0.50 -9.74 -2.72
C ARG A 125 -1.01 -10.79 -3.71
N LEU A 126 -2.33 -10.94 -3.84
CA LEU A 126 -2.97 -11.83 -4.80
C LEU A 126 -3.32 -11.14 -6.12
N LYS A 127 -3.14 -9.81 -6.17
CA LYS A 127 -3.53 -8.95 -7.28
C LYS A 127 -5.02 -9.10 -7.65
N LEU A 128 -5.87 -9.11 -6.65
CA LEU A 128 -7.34 -9.12 -6.83
C LEU A 128 -7.84 -7.78 -7.36
N ARG A 129 -7.13 -6.69 -7.04
CA ARG A 129 -7.31 -5.37 -7.65
C ARG A 129 -6.27 -5.14 -8.74
N SER A 130 -6.70 -4.58 -9.85
CA SER A 130 -5.81 -4.17 -10.94
C SER A 130 -5.07 -2.89 -10.60
N MET A 131 -3.86 -2.78 -11.13
CA MET A 131 -3.04 -1.57 -11.12
C MET A 131 -2.15 -1.59 -12.34
N VAL A 132 -2.07 -0.46 -13.03
CA VAL A 132 -1.20 -0.23 -14.17
C VAL A 132 -0.40 1.03 -13.92
N VAL A 133 0.86 0.99 -14.29
CA VAL A 133 1.79 2.12 -14.20
C VAL A 133 2.26 2.48 -15.59
N GLY A 134 2.28 3.76 -15.90
CA GLY A 134 2.83 4.32 -17.13
C GLY A 134 3.91 5.34 -16.84
N GLU A 135 4.90 5.42 -17.69
CA GLU A 135 5.95 6.44 -17.67
C GLU A 135 6.00 7.19 -18.98
N LYS A 136 6.16 8.50 -18.93
CA LYS A 136 6.46 9.36 -20.04
C LYS A 136 7.37 10.49 -19.59
N ASP A 137 8.54 10.58 -20.16
CA ASP A 137 9.59 11.52 -19.74
C ASP A 137 9.82 11.41 -18.21
N GLU A 138 9.64 12.51 -17.48
CA GLU A 138 9.76 12.53 -16.00
C GLU A 138 8.42 12.34 -15.26
N THR A 139 7.35 11.96 -15.98
CA THR A 139 6.01 11.82 -15.42
C THR A 139 5.63 10.36 -15.25
N VAL A 140 5.09 10.02 -14.09
CA VAL A 140 4.57 8.68 -13.78
C VAL A 140 3.06 8.76 -13.61
N TYR A 141 2.36 7.85 -14.28
CA TYR A 141 0.92 7.70 -14.24
C TYR A 141 0.57 6.38 -13.54
N ILE A 142 -0.35 6.42 -12.60
CA ILE A 142 -0.83 5.21 -11.93
C ILE A 142 -2.35 5.20 -11.97
N ALA A 143 -2.91 4.09 -12.45
CA ALA A 143 -4.35 3.91 -12.57
C ALA A 143 -4.75 2.44 -12.38
N SER A 144 -6.04 2.20 -12.21
CA SER A 144 -6.59 0.84 -12.19
C SER A 144 -6.58 0.18 -13.58
N GLU A 145 -6.60 0.99 -14.64
CA GLU A 145 -6.71 0.53 -16.03
C GLU A 145 -5.79 1.31 -16.96
N GLU A 146 -5.24 0.63 -17.97
CA GLU A 146 -4.42 1.24 -19.01
C GLU A 146 -5.18 2.32 -19.78
N SER A 147 -6.47 2.09 -20.05
CA SER A 147 -7.34 3.05 -20.75
C SER A 147 -7.36 4.42 -20.09
N ALA A 148 -7.37 4.47 -18.75
CA ALA A 148 -7.33 5.72 -17.99
C ALA A 148 -6.00 6.49 -18.20
N ILE A 149 -4.88 5.76 -18.24
CA ILE A 149 -3.57 6.36 -18.54
C ILE A 149 -3.56 6.89 -19.96
N ARG A 150 -4.03 6.13 -20.94
CA ARG A 150 -4.01 6.51 -22.35
C ARG A 150 -4.94 7.67 -22.72
N VAL A 151 -5.91 8.00 -21.88
CA VAL A 151 -6.72 9.22 -22.04
C VAL A 151 -5.88 10.47 -21.75
N VAL A 152 -4.97 10.38 -20.79
CA VAL A 152 -4.12 11.50 -20.37
C VAL A 152 -2.81 11.54 -21.17
N GLU A 153 -2.19 10.37 -21.34
CA GLU A 153 -0.97 10.16 -22.12
C GLU A 153 -1.17 9.02 -23.13
N PRO A 154 -1.51 9.35 -24.39
CA PRO A 154 -1.79 8.35 -25.41
C PRO A 154 -0.60 7.46 -25.77
N ASN A 155 0.64 7.97 -25.64
CA ASN A 155 1.88 7.33 -26.05
C ASN A 155 2.91 7.27 -24.90
N PRO A 156 2.64 6.55 -23.82
CA PRO A 156 3.61 6.38 -22.75
C PRO A 156 4.84 5.63 -23.27
N ASP A 157 6.02 5.95 -22.76
CA ASP A 157 7.26 5.27 -23.15
C ASP A 157 7.33 3.86 -22.57
N ARG A 158 6.70 3.67 -21.40
CA ARG A 158 6.60 2.38 -20.73
C ARG A 158 5.24 2.21 -20.08
N LEU A 159 4.69 0.99 -20.19
CA LEU A 159 3.49 0.56 -19.48
C LEU A 159 3.74 -0.81 -18.88
N TRP A 160 3.37 -0.98 -17.61
CA TRP A 160 3.45 -2.29 -16.96
C TRP A 160 2.42 -2.42 -15.84
N ALA A 161 2.17 -3.65 -15.46
CA ALA A 161 1.34 -3.98 -14.31
C ALA A 161 2.22 -4.60 -13.21
N PRO A 162 2.41 -3.93 -12.04
CA PRO A 162 3.18 -4.48 -10.93
C PRO A 162 2.63 -5.83 -10.50
N LYS A 163 3.47 -6.69 -9.94
CA LYS A 163 3.01 -7.95 -9.34
C LYS A 163 2.21 -7.68 -8.07
N GLY A 164 1.42 -8.65 -7.62
CA GLY A 164 0.72 -8.54 -6.35
C GLY A 164 1.69 -8.35 -5.20
N GLY A 165 1.47 -7.30 -4.38
CA GLY A 165 2.34 -6.94 -3.26
C GLY A 165 3.65 -6.26 -3.64
N GLU A 166 3.89 -5.99 -4.92
CA GLU A 166 5.06 -5.24 -5.40
C GLU A 166 4.78 -3.73 -5.29
N PRO A 167 5.51 -2.99 -4.44
CA PRO A 167 5.34 -1.55 -4.35
C PRO A 167 5.94 -0.85 -5.56
N VAL A 168 5.30 0.23 -6.00
CA VAL A 168 5.85 1.19 -6.95
C VAL A 168 6.06 2.49 -6.19
N ILE A 169 7.32 2.86 -5.96
CA ILE A 169 7.68 4.05 -5.20
C ILE A 169 8.25 5.06 -6.18
N VAL A 170 7.66 6.25 -6.18
CA VAL A 170 8.02 7.36 -7.06
C VAL A 170 8.46 8.53 -6.19
N THR A 171 9.63 9.09 -6.46
CA THR A 171 10.14 10.27 -5.77
C THR A 171 10.42 11.40 -6.74
N LEU A 172 10.21 12.63 -6.31
CA LEU A 172 10.41 13.84 -7.15
C LEU A 172 11.85 14.00 -7.67
N ASN A 173 12.82 13.42 -6.98
CA ASN A 173 14.25 13.56 -7.30
C ASN A 173 14.93 12.23 -7.67
N GLY A 174 14.21 11.12 -7.74
CA GLY A 174 14.83 9.79 -7.87
C GLY A 174 14.17 8.84 -8.88
N GLY A 175 13.10 9.24 -9.55
CA GLY A 175 12.39 8.36 -10.48
C GLY A 175 11.57 7.26 -9.79
N VAL A 176 11.36 6.14 -10.50
CA VAL A 176 10.57 4.98 -10.05
C VAL A 176 11.48 3.89 -9.50
N HIS A 177 11.12 3.36 -8.34
CA HIS A 177 11.78 2.23 -7.67
C HIS A 177 10.81 1.10 -7.40
#